data_536cefeac9dc94d6c579de388373b05f
#
_entry.id   536cefeac9dc94d6c579de388373b05f
#
_cell.length_a   1.000
_cell.length_b   1.000
_cell.length_c   1.000
_cell.angle_alpha   90.00
_cell.angle_beta   90.00
_cell.angle_gamma   90.00
#
_symmetry.space_group_name_H-M   'P 1'
#
loop_
_entity.id
_entity.type
_entity.pdbx_description
1 polymer ?
#
loop_
_entity_poly.entity_id
_entity_poly.type
_entity_poly.pdbx_seq_one_letter_code
_entity_poly.pdbx_strand_id
1 'polypeptide(L)'
;KFSIIKQGIAFHGPQATQFPNFYYGEKVNIARHPNSGLITQEGFNYMMDCIDAMLDVCGDKVGLALDCGPGFTVPDAQRLAQALEGKNIMWLEDMITGDYTPYVLADLYKQVTPFTTTRIHTGEQIYLRQNFVELIEKNAVNVLGPDVADVGGLAEMKFIAEYADLHGILFAPHGTLDGVLGIAANLHLAATLPKNYIAFELPNAEPEWWNDILTNTDKLEVKDSHIEVNDLPGLGVTFIEDQAKKYLKEEDKDFFEN
;
A
#
# COMPACT_ATOMS: atom_id res chain seq x y z
N LYS A 1 -19.41 4.40 -0.54
CA LYS A 1 -18.94 4.61 0.83
C LYS A 1 -17.95 3.50 1.16
N PHE A 2 -16.75 3.85 1.64
CA PHE A 2 -15.69 2.89 1.92
C PHE A 2 -15.74 2.42 3.38
N SER A 3 -15.40 1.15 3.63
CA SER A 3 -15.30 0.55 4.96
C SER A 3 -13.88 0.59 5.53
N ILE A 4 -12.88 0.78 4.67
CA ILE A 4 -11.47 0.94 5.04
C ILE A 4 -10.92 2.15 4.31
N ILE A 5 -10.11 2.95 4.99
CA ILE A 5 -9.38 4.09 4.43
C ILE A 5 -7.91 3.92 4.81
N LYS A 6 -7.00 4.13 3.85
CA LYS A 6 -5.56 4.23 4.09
C LYS A 6 -5.13 5.69 4.01
N GLN A 7 -4.29 6.13 4.93
CA GLN A 7 -3.80 7.50 4.99
C GLN A 7 -2.30 7.52 5.29
N GLY A 8 -1.57 8.31 4.52
CA GLY A 8 -0.15 8.54 4.73
C GLY A 8 0.12 9.31 6.02
N ILE A 9 1.09 8.85 6.80
CA ILE A 9 1.60 9.50 8.00
C ILE A 9 3.13 9.52 8.02
N ALA A 10 3.70 10.25 8.96
CA ALA A 10 5.14 10.31 9.18
C ALA A 10 5.92 10.62 7.88
N PHE A 11 6.72 9.67 7.40
CA PHE A 11 7.56 9.84 6.22
C PHE A 11 6.79 9.80 4.90
N HIS A 12 5.64 9.17 4.88
CA HIS A 12 4.75 9.13 3.73
C HIS A 12 3.75 10.30 3.71
N GLY A 13 3.44 10.85 4.88
CA GLY A 13 2.52 11.97 5.02
C GLY A 13 3.20 13.34 4.97
N PRO A 14 2.41 14.42 5.00
CA PRO A 14 2.92 15.79 5.03
C PRO A 14 3.61 16.15 6.37
N GLN A 15 3.45 15.36 7.42
CA GLN A 15 3.96 15.68 8.75
C GLN A 15 5.47 15.88 8.75
N ALA A 16 6.21 14.96 8.15
CA ALA A 16 7.67 15.02 8.08
C ALA A 16 8.20 16.17 7.23
N THR A 17 7.40 16.73 6.32
CA THR A 17 7.81 17.80 5.42
C THR A 17 7.33 19.18 5.84
N GLN A 18 6.18 19.25 6.51
CA GLN A 18 5.50 20.51 6.84
C GLN A 18 5.67 20.90 8.31
N PHE A 19 5.88 19.94 9.22
CA PHE A 19 6.04 20.25 10.64
C PHE A 19 7.48 20.62 10.95
N PRO A 20 7.74 21.84 11.47
CA PRO A 20 9.06 22.24 11.90
C PRO A 20 9.56 21.32 13.03
N ASN A 21 10.85 21.01 13.05
CA ASN A 21 11.45 20.16 14.10
C ASN A 21 10.89 18.73 14.18
N PHE A 22 10.37 18.19 13.08
CA PHE A 22 9.93 16.78 13.06
C PHE A 22 11.09 15.82 13.34
N TYR A 23 12.31 16.18 12.93
CA TYR A 23 13.54 15.39 13.12
C TYR A 23 14.54 16.10 14.01
N TYR A 24 15.42 15.32 14.64
CA TYR A 24 16.67 15.83 15.21
C TYR A 24 17.66 16.11 14.07
N GLY A 25 18.20 17.32 14.03
CA GLY A 25 19.16 17.74 13.03
C GLY A 25 18.55 18.04 11.66
N GLU A 26 19.37 17.94 10.62
CA GLU A 26 18.94 18.19 9.27
C GLU A 26 18.20 16.97 8.69
N LYS A 27 17.18 17.23 7.90
CA LYS A 27 16.45 16.18 7.17
C LYS A 27 17.41 15.45 6.23
N VAL A 28 17.46 14.14 6.33
CA VAL A 28 18.16 13.31 5.34
C VAL A 28 17.43 13.46 4.00
N ASN A 29 18.05 14.13 3.05
CA ASN A 29 17.47 14.41 1.74
C ASN A 29 17.71 13.25 0.75
N ILE A 30 17.61 12.02 1.24
CA ILE A 30 17.63 10.82 0.41
C ILE A 30 16.23 10.25 0.50
N ALA A 31 15.44 10.47 -0.53
CA ALA A 31 14.12 9.88 -0.62
C ALA A 31 14.21 8.37 -0.38
N ARG A 32 13.34 7.86 0.48
CA ARG A 32 13.12 6.41 0.66
C ARG A 32 14.29 5.64 1.28
N HIS A 33 15.10 6.31 2.08
CA HIS A 33 16.12 5.62 2.87
C HIS A 33 15.44 4.85 4.03
N PRO A 34 15.89 3.60 4.37
CA PRO A 34 15.32 2.82 5.49
C PRO A 34 15.36 3.53 6.85
N ASN A 35 16.26 4.49 7.02
CA ASN A 35 16.29 5.40 8.16
C ASN A 35 16.24 6.84 7.63
N SER A 36 15.08 7.45 7.68
CA SER A 36 14.88 8.83 7.20
C SER A 36 15.18 9.90 8.24
N GLY A 37 15.53 9.50 9.45
CA GLY A 37 15.91 10.41 10.54
C GLY A 37 15.28 10.02 11.86
N LEU A 38 15.82 10.55 12.96
CA LEU A 38 15.29 10.35 14.29
C LEU A 38 14.18 11.36 14.57
N ILE A 39 13.00 10.85 14.91
CA ILE A 39 11.83 11.67 15.19
C ILE A 39 11.96 12.33 16.55
N THR A 40 11.74 13.64 16.63
CA THR A 40 11.72 14.37 17.89
C THR A 40 10.50 13.99 18.74
N GLN A 41 10.50 14.31 20.03
CA GLN A 41 9.31 14.17 20.85
C GLN A 41 8.15 15.04 20.35
N GLU A 42 8.46 16.25 19.88
CA GLU A 42 7.48 17.19 19.33
C GLU A 42 6.88 16.65 18.01
N GLY A 43 7.70 16.15 17.09
CA GLY A 43 7.26 15.52 15.84
C GLY A 43 6.40 14.28 16.09
N PHE A 44 6.79 13.47 17.08
CA PHE A 44 6.00 12.30 17.46
C PHE A 44 4.63 12.69 18.03
N ASN A 45 4.57 13.68 18.92
CA ASN A 45 3.30 14.16 19.46
C ASN A 45 2.39 14.69 18.35
N TYR A 46 2.94 15.51 17.44
CA TYR A 46 2.18 16.02 16.32
C TYR A 46 1.63 14.91 15.40
N MET A 47 2.42 13.89 15.14
CA MET A 47 1.98 12.71 14.39
C MET A 47 0.82 12.00 15.10
N MET A 48 0.91 11.82 16.41
CA MET A 48 -0.17 11.21 17.21
C MET A 48 -1.44 12.06 17.20
N ASP A 49 -1.33 13.38 17.32
CA ASP A 49 -2.48 14.30 17.24
C ASP A 49 -3.19 14.18 15.86
N CYS A 50 -2.42 14.06 14.77
CA CYS A 50 -2.98 13.82 13.44
C CYS A 50 -3.73 12.48 13.35
N ILE A 51 -3.16 11.42 13.91
CA ILE A 51 -3.78 10.09 13.92
C ILE A 51 -5.08 10.11 14.73
N ASP A 52 -5.08 10.75 15.88
CA ASP A 52 -6.28 10.86 16.73
C ASP A 52 -7.40 11.65 16.02
N ALA A 53 -7.05 12.73 15.31
CA ALA A 53 -8.02 13.47 14.49
C ALA A 53 -8.60 12.62 13.35
N MET A 54 -7.80 11.76 12.71
CA MET A 54 -8.29 10.83 11.68
C MET A 54 -9.24 9.79 12.28
N LEU A 55 -8.90 9.24 13.44
CA LEU A 55 -9.74 8.27 14.16
C LEU A 55 -11.08 8.87 14.58
N ASP A 56 -11.09 10.12 15.03
CA ASP A 56 -12.33 10.85 15.36
C ASP A 56 -13.28 10.96 14.15
N VAL A 57 -12.72 11.15 12.95
CA VAL A 57 -13.50 11.19 11.71
C VAL A 57 -13.99 9.80 11.28
N CYS A 58 -13.14 8.78 11.37
CA CYS A 58 -13.48 7.40 10.99
C CYS A 58 -14.51 6.78 11.94
N GLY A 59 -14.41 7.06 13.23
CA GLY A 59 -15.23 6.44 14.27
C GLY A 59 -15.03 4.92 14.32
N ASP A 60 -16.02 4.22 14.85
CA ASP A 60 -15.95 2.75 15.06
C ASP A 60 -16.31 1.92 13.82
N LYS A 61 -16.74 2.56 12.73
CA LYS A 61 -17.29 1.85 11.56
C LYS A 61 -16.35 1.79 10.36
N VAL A 62 -15.34 2.66 10.31
CA VAL A 62 -14.39 2.73 9.22
C VAL A 62 -13.02 2.35 9.76
N GLY A 63 -12.41 1.30 9.21
CA GLY A 63 -11.06 0.91 9.55
C GLY A 63 -10.05 1.92 8.99
N LEU A 64 -9.13 2.38 9.82
CA LEU A 64 -8.03 3.26 9.41
C LEU A 64 -6.75 2.45 9.27
N ALA A 65 -6.19 2.41 8.07
CA ALA A 65 -4.85 1.91 7.81
C ALA A 65 -3.88 3.10 7.72
N LEU A 66 -2.69 2.95 8.27
CA LEU A 66 -1.68 4.00 8.30
C LEU A 66 -0.46 3.58 7.47
N ASP A 67 -0.26 4.30 6.37
CA ASP A 67 0.93 4.18 5.56
C ASP A 67 2.02 5.10 6.12
N CYS A 68 3.03 4.49 6.71
CA CYS A 68 4.10 5.21 7.42
C CYS A 68 5.18 5.70 6.45
N GLY A 69 5.25 5.08 5.26
CA GLY A 69 6.40 5.19 4.36
C GLY A 69 7.70 4.70 5.03
N PRO A 70 8.68 4.25 4.29
CA PRO A 70 9.92 3.75 4.88
C PRO A 70 10.67 4.87 5.61
N GLY A 71 11.31 4.52 6.71
CA GLY A 71 12.15 5.51 7.38
C GLY A 71 12.23 5.42 8.89
N PHE A 72 11.40 4.61 9.52
CA PHE A 72 11.49 4.38 10.95
C PHE A 72 12.71 3.52 11.29
N THR A 73 13.40 3.89 12.37
CA THR A 73 14.26 2.93 13.07
C THR A 73 13.40 1.89 13.78
N VAL A 74 13.94 0.71 14.08
CA VAL A 74 13.21 -0.31 14.84
C VAL A 74 12.67 0.24 16.17
N PRO A 75 13.46 0.98 16.99
CA PRO A 75 12.95 1.57 18.21
C PRO A 75 11.80 2.57 18.02
N ASP A 76 11.85 3.41 16.96
CA ASP A 76 10.77 4.37 16.68
C ASP A 76 9.51 3.66 16.16
N ALA A 77 9.68 2.62 15.34
CA ALA A 77 8.58 1.78 14.89
C ALA A 77 7.89 1.06 16.06
N GLN A 78 8.66 0.49 17.00
CA GLN A 78 8.12 -0.10 18.22
C GLN A 78 7.38 0.94 19.07
N ARG A 79 7.96 2.14 19.24
CA ARG A 79 7.33 3.24 19.96
C ARG A 79 5.99 3.64 19.39
N LEU A 80 5.90 3.79 18.06
CA LEU A 80 4.64 4.11 17.38
C LEU A 80 3.63 2.97 17.55
N ALA A 81 4.04 1.74 17.28
CA ALA A 81 3.18 0.57 17.42
C ALA A 81 2.59 0.44 18.83
N GLN A 82 3.41 0.66 19.88
CA GLN A 82 2.94 0.66 21.28
C GLN A 82 2.01 1.83 21.60
N ALA A 83 2.27 3.02 21.07
CA ALA A 83 1.42 4.19 21.28
C ALA A 83 0.03 4.05 20.64
N LEU A 84 -0.09 3.22 19.63
CA LEU A 84 -1.34 2.93 18.92
C LEU A 84 -2.07 1.68 19.45
N GLU A 85 -1.51 1.00 20.44
CA GLU A 85 -2.11 -0.20 21.02
C GLU A 85 -3.52 0.08 21.53
N GLY A 86 -4.48 -0.75 21.12
CA GLY A 86 -5.88 -0.61 21.48
C GLY A 86 -6.67 0.44 20.71
N LYS A 87 -6.05 1.22 19.82
CA LYS A 87 -6.75 2.11 18.90
C LYS A 87 -7.31 1.32 17.69
N ASN A 88 -8.36 1.83 17.05
CA ASN A 88 -8.99 1.19 15.88
C ASN A 88 -8.14 1.38 14.61
N ILE A 89 -6.93 0.84 14.61
CA ILE A 89 -6.01 0.84 13.46
C ILE A 89 -6.01 -0.54 12.79
N MET A 90 -6.21 -0.55 11.48
CA MET A 90 -6.23 -1.79 10.68
C MET A 90 -4.84 -2.40 10.56
N TRP A 91 -3.85 -1.58 10.17
CA TRP A 91 -2.43 -1.94 10.10
C TRP A 91 -1.53 -0.70 10.04
N LEU A 92 -0.25 -0.94 10.30
CA LEU A 92 0.86 -0.01 10.08
C LEU A 92 1.67 -0.52 8.88
N GLU A 93 1.69 0.26 7.81
CA GLU A 93 2.27 -0.10 6.53
C GLU A 93 3.65 0.51 6.37
N ASP A 94 4.58 -0.27 5.83
CA ASP A 94 5.92 0.14 5.38
C ASP A 94 6.73 0.98 6.37
N MET A 95 6.67 0.62 7.65
CA MET A 95 7.41 1.34 8.69
C MET A 95 8.93 1.30 8.48
N ILE A 96 9.46 0.15 8.05
CA ILE A 96 10.90 -0.13 7.95
C ILE A 96 11.34 -0.09 6.49
N THR A 97 10.66 -0.88 5.65
CA THR A 97 10.95 -1.01 4.22
C THR A 97 9.69 -0.68 3.43
N GLY A 98 9.86 -0.35 2.23
CA GLY A 98 8.89 0.06 1.26
C GLY A 98 9.63 0.84 0.18
N ASP A 99 8.95 1.56 -0.62
CA ASP A 99 9.43 2.56 -1.56
C ASP A 99 10.86 2.36 -2.10
N TYR A 100 11.04 1.41 -3.02
CA TYR A 100 12.30 1.18 -3.75
C TYR A 100 13.52 0.76 -2.90
N THR A 101 13.31 0.28 -1.68
CA THR A 101 14.42 -0.35 -0.96
C THR A 101 14.68 -1.75 -1.55
N PRO A 102 15.91 -2.09 -1.92
CA PRO A 102 16.23 -3.40 -2.49
C PRO A 102 16.23 -4.52 -1.44
N TYR A 103 15.95 -4.21 -0.19
CA TYR A 103 16.07 -5.13 0.94
C TYR A 103 14.71 -5.37 1.60
N VAL A 104 14.36 -6.63 1.75
CA VAL A 104 13.11 -7.05 2.41
C VAL A 104 13.14 -6.81 3.92
N LEU A 105 14.31 -6.96 4.56
CA LEU A 105 14.57 -6.71 5.98
C LEU A 105 13.60 -7.41 6.95
N ALA A 106 13.23 -8.66 6.64
CA ALA A 106 12.32 -9.46 7.46
C ALA A 106 12.71 -9.54 8.94
N ASP A 107 14.01 -9.63 9.25
CA ASP A 107 14.50 -9.67 10.63
C ASP A 107 14.30 -8.36 11.39
N LEU A 108 14.19 -7.22 10.72
CA LEU A 108 13.85 -5.95 11.36
C LEU A 108 12.35 -5.87 11.65
N TYR A 109 11.48 -6.27 10.71
CA TYR A 109 10.04 -6.38 10.95
C TYR A 109 9.73 -7.31 12.12
N LYS A 110 10.44 -8.44 12.19
CA LYS A 110 10.29 -9.40 13.30
C LYS A 110 10.63 -8.83 14.67
N GLN A 111 11.36 -7.72 14.75
CA GLN A 111 11.60 -7.00 16.00
C GLN A 111 10.46 -6.03 16.34
N VAL A 112 9.58 -5.68 15.39
CA VAL A 112 8.44 -4.78 15.60
C VAL A 112 7.16 -5.55 15.87
N THR A 113 6.85 -6.52 15.02
CA THR A 113 5.57 -7.25 15.02
C THR A 113 5.17 -7.83 16.38
N PRO A 114 6.06 -8.42 17.22
CA PRO A 114 5.69 -8.95 18.52
C PRO A 114 5.37 -7.89 19.58
N PHE A 115 5.62 -6.61 19.34
CA PHE A 115 5.44 -5.52 20.29
C PHE A 115 4.05 -4.88 20.26
N THR A 116 3.17 -5.35 19.39
CA THR A 116 1.84 -4.78 19.23
C THR A 116 0.84 -5.81 18.74
N THR A 117 -0.44 -5.59 19.03
CA THR A 117 -1.56 -6.31 18.44
C THR A 117 -2.07 -5.62 17.18
N THR A 118 -1.64 -4.38 16.90
CA THR A 118 -1.89 -3.72 15.61
C THR A 118 -1.09 -4.42 14.52
N ARG A 119 -1.74 -4.78 13.43
CA ARG A 119 -1.09 -5.53 12.35
C ARG A 119 0.00 -4.73 11.67
N ILE A 120 1.09 -5.39 11.33
CA ILE A 120 2.18 -4.82 10.54
C ILE A 120 2.04 -5.29 9.10
N HIS A 121 2.12 -4.37 8.18
CA HIS A 121 1.92 -4.55 6.74
C HIS A 121 3.15 -4.10 5.94
N THR A 122 3.45 -4.78 4.84
CA THR A 122 4.45 -4.36 3.84
C THR A 122 4.26 -5.11 2.53
N GLY A 123 4.88 -4.66 1.47
CA GLY A 123 4.99 -5.46 0.25
C GLY A 123 4.86 -4.75 -1.08
N GLU A 124 4.42 -3.50 -1.12
CA GLU A 124 4.08 -2.80 -2.36
C GLU A 124 5.23 -2.72 -3.38
N GLN A 125 6.46 -2.62 -2.91
CA GLN A 125 7.65 -2.47 -3.75
C GLN A 125 8.58 -3.70 -3.72
N ILE A 126 8.04 -4.85 -3.35
CA ILE A 126 8.78 -6.11 -3.36
C ILE A 126 8.46 -6.87 -4.65
N TYR A 127 9.48 -7.12 -5.45
CA TYR A 127 9.36 -7.80 -6.74
C TYR A 127 9.50 -9.31 -6.57
N LEU A 128 8.70 -10.09 -7.29
CA LEU A 128 8.74 -11.54 -7.42
C LEU A 128 8.53 -12.32 -6.11
N ARG A 129 7.86 -13.45 -6.23
CA ARG A 129 7.45 -14.31 -5.11
C ARG A 129 8.57 -14.76 -4.18
N GLN A 130 9.78 -14.99 -4.71
CA GLN A 130 10.89 -15.46 -3.89
C GLN A 130 11.32 -14.44 -2.82
N ASN A 131 11.08 -13.16 -3.03
CA ASN A 131 11.42 -12.11 -2.08
C ASN A 131 10.40 -11.98 -0.94
N PHE A 132 9.23 -12.61 -1.06
CA PHE A 132 8.24 -12.71 0.01
C PHE A 132 8.44 -13.91 0.93
N VAL A 133 9.20 -14.93 0.50
CA VAL A 133 9.39 -16.17 1.26
C VAL A 133 9.90 -15.90 2.67
N GLU A 134 10.91 -15.05 2.81
CA GLU A 134 11.49 -14.76 4.12
C GLU A 134 10.51 -14.03 5.07
N LEU A 135 9.72 -13.09 4.55
CA LEU A 135 8.66 -12.40 5.32
C LEU A 135 7.61 -13.41 5.83
N ILE A 136 7.22 -14.34 4.97
CA ILE A 136 6.19 -15.33 5.25
C ILE A 136 6.68 -16.37 6.24
N GLU A 137 7.79 -17.07 5.95
CA GLU A 137 8.30 -18.17 6.78
C GLU A 137 8.73 -17.73 8.17
N LYS A 138 9.23 -16.50 8.31
CA LYS A 138 9.59 -15.93 9.61
C LYS A 138 8.40 -15.34 10.36
N ASN A 139 7.20 -15.28 9.76
CA ASN A 139 6.05 -14.52 10.27
C ASN A 139 6.48 -13.09 10.67
N ALA A 140 7.22 -12.43 9.78
CA ALA A 140 7.80 -11.13 10.05
C ALA A 140 6.76 -10.01 10.04
N VAL A 141 5.66 -10.19 9.31
CA VAL A 141 4.53 -9.27 9.21
C VAL A 141 3.19 -10.02 9.32
N ASN A 142 2.12 -9.29 9.53
CA ASN A 142 0.77 -9.86 9.68
C ASN A 142 -0.05 -9.74 8.40
N VAL A 143 0.29 -8.79 7.53
CA VAL A 143 -0.40 -8.50 6.28
C VAL A 143 0.64 -8.30 5.18
N LEU A 144 0.40 -8.87 4.02
CA LEU A 144 1.18 -8.61 2.81
C LEU A 144 0.34 -7.85 1.78
N GLY A 145 0.91 -6.80 1.22
CA GLY A 145 0.29 -5.98 0.19
C GLY A 145 1.17 -5.74 -1.02
N PRO A 146 1.53 -6.78 -1.78
CA PRO A 146 2.24 -6.56 -3.03
C PRO A 146 1.37 -5.81 -4.03
N ASP A 147 2.03 -5.12 -4.95
CA ASP A 147 1.40 -4.48 -6.09
C ASP A 147 1.41 -5.40 -7.31
N VAL A 148 0.31 -5.48 -8.05
CA VAL A 148 0.17 -6.42 -9.18
C VAL A 148 1.09 -6.11 -10.34
N ALA A 149 1.38 -4.83 -10.59
CA ALA A 149 2.29 -4.42 -11.66
C ALA A 149 3.75 -4.64 -11.28
N ASP A 150 4.09 -4.31 -10.03
CA ASP A 150 5.46 -4.39 -9.54
C ASP A 150 5.91 -5.82 -9.24
N VAL A 151 5.05 -6.64 -8.64
CA VAL A 151 5.42 -8.00 -8.19
C VAL A 151 5.68 -8.97 -9.33
N GLY A 152 5.21 -8.67 -10.56
CA GLY A 152 5.34 -9.53 -11.73
C GLY A 152 4.04 -10.14 -12.22
N GLY A 153 2.89 -9.58 -11.82
CA GLY A 153 1.57 -9.89 -12.35
C GLY A 153 0.76 -10.89 -11.54
N LEU A 154 -0.38 -11.28 -12.09
CA LEU A 154 -1.41 -12.08 -11.42
C LEU A 154 -0.92 -13.41 -10.84
N ALA A 155 -0.05 -14.12 -11.56
CA ALA A 155 0.45 -15.42 -11.12
C ALA A 155 1.37 -15.30 -9.89
N GLU A 156 2.19 -14.27 -9.84
CA GLU A 156 3.04 -13.98 -8.68
C GLU A 156 2.18 -13.61 -7.47
N MET A 157 1.22 -12.71 -7.65
CA MET A 157 0.28 -12.28 -6.61
C MET A 157 -0.48 -13.47 -6.00
N LYS A 158 -1.05 -14.33 -6.87
CA LYS A 158 -1.82 -15.49 -6.42
C LYS A 158 -0.96 -16.45 -5.60
N PHE A 159 0.25 -16.75 -6.06
CA PHE A 159 1.18 -17.62 -5.33
C PHE A 159 1.50 -17.04 -3.94
N ILE A 160 1.82 -15.73 -3.87
CA ILE A 160 2.15 -15.08 -2.60
C ILE A 160 0.97 -15.16 -1.64
N ALA A 161 -0.25 -14.85 -2.12
CA ALA A 161 -1.45 -14.90 -1.28
C ALA A 161 -1.75 -16.29 -0.75
N GLU A 162 -1.67 -17.34 -1.61
CA GLU A 162 -1.89 -18.72 -1.21
C GLU A 162 -0.81 -19.21 -0.23
N TYR A 163 0.44 -18.84 -0.44
CA TYR A 163 1.53 -19.19 0.47
C TYR A 163 1.42 -18.47 1.81
N ALA A 164 1.03 -17.20 1.81
CA ALA A 164 0.74 -16.42 3.02
C ALA A 164 -0.42 -17.03 3.83
N ASP A 165 -1.47 -17.52 3.17
CA ASP A 165 -2.62 -18.18 3.82
C ASP A 165 -2.20 -19.41 4.64
N LEU A 166 -1.29 -20.22 4.10
CA LEU A 166 -0.74 -21.38 4.81
C LEU A 166 0.04 -21.02 6.10
N HIS A 167 0.48 -19.78 6.20
CA HIS A 167 1.20 -19.25 7.37
C HIS A 167 0.33 -18.32 8.25
N GLY A 168 -0.97 -18.18 7.94
CA GLY A 168 -1.89 -17.34 8.71
C GLY A 168 -1.66 -15.84 8.52
N ILE A 169 -1.01 -15.44 7.43
CA ILE A 169 -0.74 -14.05 7.08
C ILE A 169 -1.86 -13.55 6.16
N LEU A 170 -2.38 -12.37 6.48
CA LEU A 170 -3.44 -11.72 5.70
C LEU A 170 -2.88 -11.09 4.41
N PHE A 171 -3.78 -10.78 3.48
CA PHE A 171 -3.42 -10.26 2.18
C PHE A 171 -4.29 -9.06 1.80
N ALA A 172 -3.65 -7.91 1.52
CA ALA A 172 -4.30 -6.65 1.16
C ALA A 172 -3.50 -5.95 0.06
N PRO A 173 -3.72 -6.30 -1.22
CA PRO A 173 -2.96 -5.75 -2.35
C PRO A 173 -2.94 -4.23 -2.40
N HIS A 174 -1.75 -3.69 -2.66
CA HIS A 174 -1.55 -2.31 -3.07
C HIS A 174 -2.12 -2.08 -4.47
N GLY A 175 -2.48 -0.82 -4.81
CA GLY A 175 -3.03 -0.48 -6.11
C GLY A 175 -3.22 1.01 -6.34
N THR A 176 -2.14 1.79 -6.30
CA THR A 176 -2.25 3.25 -6.40
C THR A 176 -1.95 3.79 -7.79
N LEU A 177 -0.90 3.33 -8.45
CA LEU A 177 -0.40 3.92 -9.70
C LEU A 177 -0.73 3.11 -10.96
N ASP A 178 -1.35 1.94 -10.83
CA ASP A 178 -1.61 1.00 -11.92
C ASP A 178 -2.80 1.40 -12.82
N GLY A 179 -3.49 2.46 -12.45
CA GLY A 179 -4.66 2.94 -13.15
C GLY A 179 -5.80 1.92 -13.16
N VAL A 180 -6.73 2.14 -14.06
CA VAL A 180 -7.92 1.28 -14.23
C VAL A 180 -7.53 -0.16 -14.61
N LEU A 181 -6.40 -0.36 -15.29
CA LEU A 181 -5.92 -1.69 -15.65
C LEU A 181 -5.50 -2.49 -14.41
N GLY A 182 -4.80 -1.85 -13.46
CA GLY A 182 -4.44 -2.45 -12.18
C GLY A 182 -5.67 -2.76 -11.33
N ILE A 183 -6.66 -1.87 -11.30
CA ILE A 183 -7.95 -2.11 -10.62
C ILE A 183 -8.63 -3.36 -11.21
N ALA A 184 -8.70 -3.47 -12.53
CA ALA A 184 -9.27 -4.64 -13.20
C ALA A 184 -8.50 -5.93 -12.88
N ALA A 185 -7.16 -5.86 -12.86
CA ALA A 185 -6.31 -6.99 -12.50
C ALA A 185 -6.54 -7.44 -11.04
N ASN A 186 -6.52 -6.49 -10.10
CA ASN A 186 -6.77 -6.77 -8.68
C ASN A 186 -8.18 -7.31 -8.43
N LEU A 187 -9.20 -6.84 -9.16
CA LEU A 187 -10.56 -7.35 -9.07
C LEU A 187 -10.65 -8.84 -9.43
N HIS A 188 -10.09 -9.24 -10.57
CA HIS A 188 -10.09 -10.64 -11.00
C HIS A 188 -9.24 -11.53 -10.09
N LEU A 189 -8.10 -11.00 -9.63
CA LEU A 189 -7.26 -11.69 -8.65
C LEU A 189 -8.03 -11.94 -7.36
N ALA A 190 -8.62 -10.90 -6.76
CA ALA A 190 -9.33 -10.95 -5.48
C ALA A 190 -10.44 -12.01 -5.49
N ALA A 191 -11.14 -12.18 -6.61
CA ALA A 191 -12.18 -13.21 -6.76
C ALA A 191 -11.64 -14.65 -6.67
N THR A 192 -10.33 -14.85 -6.78
CA THR A 192 -9.70 -16.20 -6.75
C THR A 192 -8.85 -16.46 -5.51
N LEU A 193 -8.74 -15.46 -4.61
CA LEU A 193 -7.88 -15.56 -3.44
C LEU A 193 -8.51 -16.37 -2.30
N PRO A 194 -7.69 -16.96 -1.43
CA PRO A 194 -8.16 -17.61 -0.22
C PRO A 194 -8.76 -16.60 0.78
N LYS A 195 -9.24 -17.09 1.92
CA LYS A 195 -9.95 -16.26 2.92
C LYS A 195 -9.06 -15.33 3.73
N ASN A 196 -7.76 -15.36 3.51
CA ASN A 196 -6.83 -14.38 4.09
C ASN A 196 -6.89 -13.00 3.41
N TYR A 197 -7.59 -12.88 2.27
CA TYR A 197 -7.80 -11.61 1.57
C TYR A 197 -8.70 -10.67 2.39
N ILE A 198 -8.27 -9.40 2.53
CA ILE A 198 -9.01 -8.35 3.24
C ILE A 198 -9.75 -7.45 2.24
N ALA A 199 -8.99 -6.73 1.43
CA ALA A 199 -9.43 -5.76 0.43
C ALA A 199 -8.24 -5.46 -0.48
N PHE A 200 -8.45 -4.81 -1.61
CA PHE A 200 -7.37 -4.18 -2.37
C PHE A 200 -7.53 -2.65 -2.37
N GLU A 201 -6.43 -1.98 -2.53
CA GLU A 201 -6.40 -0.52 -2.50
C GLU A 201 -6.93 0.08 -3.79
N LEU A 202 -7.64 1.20 -3.65
CA LEU A 202 -8.03 2.06 -4.75
C LEU A 202 -7.38 3.43 -4.59
N PRO A 203 -6.90 4.05 -5.69
CA PRO A 203 -6.32 5.39 -5.63
C PRO A 203 -7.39 6.42 -5.23
N ASN A 204 -6.94 7.47 -4.55
CA ASN A 204 -7.81 8.59 -4.15
C ASN A 204 -7.95 9.66 -5.25
N ALA A 205 -7.16 9.57 -6.30
CA ALA A 205 -7.20 10.47 -7.45
C ALA A 205 -7.11 9.67 -8.74
N GLU A 206 -8.04 9.92 -9.63
CA GLU A 206 -8.11 9.30 -10.95
C GLU A 206 -7.88 10.39 -12.01
N PRO A 207 -6.74 10.41 -12.70
CA PRO A 207 -6.56 11.26 -13.87
C PRO A 207 -7.64 10.97 -14.92
N GLU A 208 -8.20 11.98 -15.55
CA GLU A 208 -9.27 11.82 -16.52
C GLU A 208 -8.93 10.81 -17.64
N TRP A 209 -7.66 10.79 -18.06
CA TRP A 209 -7.20 9.90 -19.12
C TRP A 209 -7.22 8.41 -18.76
N TRP A 210 -7.26 8.05 -17.48
CA TRP A 210 -7.33 6.64 -17.08
C TRP A 210 -8.58 5.95 -17.63
N ASN A 211 -9.70 6.64 -17.60
CA ASN A 211 -10.96 6.11 -18.14
C ASN A 211 -11.04 6.23 -19.67
N ASP A 212 -10.39 7.23 -20.26
CA ASP A 212 -10.44 7.47 -21.70
C ASP A 212 -9.68 6.43 -22.51
N ILE A 213 -8.60 5.87 -21.97
CA ILE A 213 -7.72 4.93 -22.69
C ILE A 213 -8.16 3.47 -22.62
N LEU A 214 -9.26 3.17 -21.91
CA LEU A 214 -9.79 1.82 -21.73
C LEU A 214 -11.28 1.76 -22.02
N THR A 215 -11.75 0.59 -22.51
CA THR A 215 -13.19 0.30 -22.63
C THR A 215 -13.74 -0.24 -21.32
N ASN A 216 -15.08 -0.22 -21.16
CA ASN A 216 -15.81 -0.86 -20.06
C ASN A 216 -15.40 -0.41 -18.63
N THR A 217 -14.83 0.79 -18.49
CA THR A 217 -14.43 1.32 -17.18
C THR A 217 -15.62 1.51 -16.23
N ASP A 218 -16.83 1.70 -16.80
CA ASP A 218 -18.09 1.75 -16.04
C ASP A 218 -18.41 0.43 -15.31
N LYS A 219 -17.80 -0.69 -15.72
CA LYS A 219 -17.93 -2.00 -15.03
C LYS A 219 -17.09 -2.11 -13.76
N LEU A 220 -16.21 -1.14 -13.52
CA LEU A 220 -15.35 -1.09 -12.33
C LEU A 220 -15.85 -0.08 -11.28
N GLU A 221 -17.11 0.34 -11.41
CA GLU A 221 -17.72 1.28 -10.47
C GLU A 221 -17.82 0.68 -9.05
N VAL A 222 -17.38 1.45 -8.07
CA VAL A 222 -17.46 1.06 -6.66
C VAL A 222 -18.86 1.33 -6.12
N LYS A 223 -19.51 0.28 -5.61
CA LYS A 223 -20.80 0.35 -4.93
C LYS A 223 -20.69 -0.25 -3.53
N ASP A 224 -20.98 0.54 -2.52
CA ASP A 224 -20.93 0.11 -1.10
C ASP A 224 -19.63 -0.62 -0.73
N SER A 225 -18.48 -0.05 -1.09
CA SER A 225 -17.13 -0.61 -0.89
C SER A 225 -16.81 -1.88 -1.69
N HIS A 226 -17.58 -2.18 -2.72
CA HIS A 226 -17.36 -3.37 -3.55
C HIS A 226 -17.37 -3.01 -5.04
N ILE A 227 -16.64 -3.80 -5.81
CA ILE A 227 -16.72 -3.83 -7.28
C ILE A 227 -17.21 -5.22 -7.67
N GLU A 228 -18.20 -5.27 -8.55
CA GLU A 228 -18.72 -6.54 -9.05
C GLU A 228 -17.80 -7.13 -10.11
N VAL A 229 -17.44 -8.40 -9.96
CA VAL A 229 -16.64 -9.11 -10.98
C VAL A 229 -17.52 -9.38 -12.18
N ASN A 230 -17.07 -8.95 -13.37
CA ASN A 230 -17.79 -9.17 -14.62
C ASN A 230 -17.25 -10.39 -15.39
N ASP A 231 -18.07 -10.95 -16.30
CA ASP A 231 -17.72 -12.12 -17.12
C ASP A 231 -17.16 -11.73 -18.51
N LEU A 232 -16.65 -10.51 -18.66
CA LEU A 232 -16.04 -10.09 -19.91
C LEU A 232 -14.69 -10.79 -20.15
N PRO A 233 -14.29 -11.02 -21.41
CA PRO A 233 -13.00 -11.66 -21.71
C PRO A 233 -11.79 -10.91 -21.15
N GLY A 234 -10.76 -11.65 -20.72
CA GLY A 234 -9.52 -11.11 -20.18
C GLY A 234 -9.76 -10.38 -18.85
N LEU A 235 -9.28 -9.16 -18.72
CA LEU A 235 -9.51 -8.30 -17.56
C LEU A 235 -10.83 -7.52 -17.62
N GLY A 236 -11.65 -7.75 -18.66
CA GLY A 236 -12.89 -7.05 -18.87
C GLY A 236 -12.74 -5.64 -19.46
N VAL A 237 -11.52 -5.17 -19.65
CA VAL A 237 -11.19 -3.88 -20.27
C VAL A 237 -10.29 -4.09 -21.49
N THR A 238 -10.36 -3.19 -22.46
CA THR A 238 -9.52 -3.21 -23.66
C THR A 238 -8.88 -1.87 -23.85
N PHE A 239 -7.59 -1.87 -24.12
CA PHE A 239 -6.81 -0.66 -24.36
C PHE A 239 -7.22 0.00 -25.69
N ILE A 240 -7.38 1.33 -25.69
CA ILE A 240 -7.76 2.15 -26.84
C ILE A 240 -6.56 3.00 -27.25
N GLU A 241 -5.73 2.45 -28.14
CA GLU A 241 -4.49 3.08 -28.59
C GLU A 241 -4.68 4.51 -29.13
N ASP A 242 -5.71 4.74 -29.98
CA ASP A 242 -5.99 6.06 -30.54
C ASP A 242 -6.35 7.11 -29.49
N GLN A 243 -6.88 6.69 -28.34
CA GLN A 243 -7.10 7.59 -27.22
C GLN A 243 -5.81 7.83 -26.46
N ALA A 244 -5.05 6.78 -26.19
CA ALA A 244 -3.78 6.89 -25.45
C ALA A 244 -2.78 7.81 -26.16
N LYS A 245 -2.72 7.80 -27.48
CA LYS A 245 -1.89 8.71 -28.28
C LYS A 245 -2.11 10.19 -27.97
N LYS A 246 -3.31 10.57 -27.52
CA LYS A 246 -3.62 11.98 -27.20
C LYS A 246 -2.96 12.47 -25.91
N TYR A 247 -2.56 11.53 -25.04
CA TYR A 247 -1.97 11.81 -23.71
C TYR A 247 -0.47 11.59 -23.67
N LEU A 248 0.14 11.16 -24.81
CA LEU A 248 1.58 11.00 -24.88
C LEU A 248 2.29 12.35 -24.71
N LYS A 249 3.39 12.32 -23.96
CA LYS A 249 4.31 13.45 -23.90
C LYS A 249 4.99 13.65 -25.27
N GLU A 250 5.52 14.84 -25.49
CA GLU A 250 6.20 15.17 -26.76
C GLU A 250 7.36 14.21 -27.05
N GLU A 251 8.12 13.82 -26.03
CA GLU A 251 9.22 12.86 -26.15
C GLU A 251 8.80 11.42 -26.47
N ASP A 252 7.52 11.07 -26.25
CA ASP A 252 7.00 9.72 -26.39
C ASP A 252 6.04 9.58 -27.58
N LYS A 253 5.92 10.60 -28.44
CA LYS A 253 4.93 10.63 -29.54
C LYS A 253 5.01 9.43 -30.48
N ASP A 254 6.20 8.89 -30.67
CA ASP A 254 6.46 7.77 -31.58
C ASP A 254 6.30 6.40 -30.88
N PHE A 255 5.81 6.36 -29.64
CA PHE A 255 5.73 5.12 -28.84
C PHE A 255 4.93 4.00 -29.51
N PHE A 256 3.86 4.34 -30.23
CA PHE A 256 3.00 3.39 -30.92
C PHE A 256 3.35 3.21 -32.42
N GLU A 257 4.43 3.80 -32.90
CA GLU A 257 4.84 3.73 -34.32
C GLU A 257 5.92 2.66 -34.58
N ASN A 258 6.37 1.96 -33.53
CA ASN A 258 7.44 0.95 -33.60
C ASN A 258 6.94 -0.50 -33.50
#